data_667b5dac61455df882c74fbaee5a2e21
#
_entry.id   667b5dac61455df882c74fbaee5a2e21
#
_cell.length_a   1.000
_cell.length_b   1.000
_cell.length_c   1.000
_cell.angle_alpha   90.00
_cell.angle_beta   90.00
_cell.angle_gamma   90.00
#
_symmetry.space_group_name_H-M   'P 1'
#
loop_
_entity.id
_entity.type
_entity.pdbx_description
1 polymer ?
#
loop_
_entity_poly.entity_id
_entity_poly.type
_entity_poly.pdbx_seq_one_letter_code
_entity_poly.pdbx_strand_id
1 'polypeptide(L)'
;MSYFGLDKDFNIVTHLAPYNVQWNRRYYETGDFEIYIDIGQYSSDIKYIYSTEDKELGIVDIPHYSVSNNTKQMLLKGSFFEKILADDCIYPTFSSSGKIVDVVKKLLDKYCSWKMGYRYDESITDRVDFQETGANLDEKLYELLYPLELSFRIEYDYVSSTFTFVLYRGRDLTQNNVDGNNFVTFSTEFGNIEEPDVMIDSSKYKNYAIVCGEGQSEERIYVEYDARIDKNERIKKLFVDARSERMGDDITLDEYKKILIQKGIEKLADCQIEENVNFGLNTDSYEYKVDFDLGDKVDVIVADIGLVMTARIRNIFEVIKSGYRTLELEVDNLKIM
;
A
#
# COMPACT_ATOMS: atom_id res chain seq x y z
N MET A 1 -1.06 24.72 4.15
CA MET A 1 -2.07 23.63 4.19
C MET A 1 -3.28 24.12 4.98
N SER A 2 -4.48 23.99 4.44
CA SER A 2 -5.73 24.37 5.12
C SER A 2 -6.65 23.14 5.21
N TYR A 3 -7.29 22.98 6.36
CA TYR A 3 -8.21 21.87 6.62
C TYR A 3 -9.64 22.38 6.79
N PHE A 4 -10.58 21.64 6.24
CA PHE A 4 -12.01 21.93 6.37
C PHE A 4 -12.76 20.71 6.91
N GLY A 5 -13.65 20.95 7.86
CA GLY A 5 -14.66 19.96 8.25
C GLY A 5 -15.85 20.05 7.31
N LEU A 6 -16.22 18.92 6.68
CA LEU A 6 -17.37 18.83 5.79
C LEU A 6 -18.48 17.98 6.39
N ASP A 7 -19.74 18.29 6.03
CA ASP A 7 -20.89 17.48 6.41
C ASP A 7 -21.08 16.24 5.50
N LYS A 8 -22.14 15.48 5.74
CA LYS A 8 -22.49 14.28 4.96
C LYS A 8 -22.75 14.56 3.46
N ASP A 9 -23.06 15.81 3.10
CA ASP A 9 -23.34 16.26 1.74
C ASP A 9 -22.15 17.03 1.14
N PHE A 10 -20.97 16.95 1.80
CA PHE A 10 -19.71 17.61 1.44
C PHE A 10 -19.72 19.13 1.48
N ASN A 11 -20.67 19.76 2.18
CA ASN A 11 -20.64 21.19 2.41
C ASN A 11 -19.66 21.53 3.54
N ILE A 12 -19.00 22.69 3.43
CA ILE A 12 -18.13 23.18 4.51
C ILE A 12 -18.96 23.51 5.75
N VAL A 13 -18.68 22.81 6.84
CA VAL A 13 -19.21 23.10 8.19
C VAL A 13 -18.34 24.16 8.86
N THR A 14 -17.02 23.99 8.78
CA THR A 14 -16.06 24.87 9.45
C THR A 14 -14.67 24.80 8.80
N HIS A 15 -13.95 25.91 8.90
CA HIS A 15 -12.51 25.91 8.68
C HIS A 15 -11.83 25.46 9.96
N LEU A 16 -10.98 24.44 9.86
CA LEU A 16 -10.26 23.89 10.99
C LEU A 16 -8.86 24.52 11.09
N ALA A 17 -8.49 24.91 12.30
CA ALA A 17 -7.14 25.36 12.66
C ALA A 17 -6.55 24.38 13.69
N PRO A 18 -6.13 23.20 13.25
CA PRO A 18 -5.60 22.19 14.14
C PRO A 18 -4.25 22.63 14.71
N TYR A 19 -4.01 22.30 15.99
CA TYR A 19 -2.71 22.51 16.62
C TYR A 19 -1.79 21.29 16.52
N ASN A 20 -2.33 20.13 16.13
CA ASN A 20 -1.59 18.93 15.79
C ASN A 20 -2.36 18.16 14.73
N VAL A 21 -1.66 17.78 13.67
CA VAL A 21 -2.14 16.92 12.58
C VAL A 21 -1.17 15.78 12.44
N GLN A 22 -1.70 14.59 12.37
CA GLN A 22 -0.98 13.38 12.02
C GLN A 22 -1.66 12.80 10.79
N TRP A 23 -0.93 12.69 9.69
CA TRP A 23 -1.44 12.31 8.38
C TRP A 23 -0.60 11.16 7.85
N ASN A 24 -1.13 9.93 7.93
CA ASN A 24 -0.39 8.71 7.66
C ASN A 24 -0.82 8.13 6.32
N ARG A 25 -0.04 8.36 5.28
CA ARG A 25 -0.28 7.84 3.92
C ARG A 25 0.40 6.51 3.75
N ARG A 26 -0.33 5.54 3.19
CA ARG A 26 0.16 4.19 2.95
C ARG A 26 -0.01 3.81 1.48
N TYR A 27 0.99 3.15 0.93
CA TYR A 27 0.99 2.78 -0.49
C TYR A 27 0.14 1.55 -0.78
N TYR A 28 0.19 0.54 0.10
CA TYR A 28 -0.50 -0.73 -0.11
C TYR A 28 -1.70 -0.95 0.81
N GLU A 29 -2.14 0.07 1.48
CA GLU A 29 -3.26 0.05 2.42
C GLU A 29 -3.93 1.42 2.45
N THR A 30 -5.15 1.45 2.96
CA THR A 30 -5.80 2.72 3.28
C THR A 30 -5.07 3.42 4.42
N GLY A 31 -4.71 4.67 4.20
CA GLY A 31 -4.09 5.51 5.22
C GLY A 31 -5.09 5.98 6.29
N ASP A 32 -4.56 6.62 7.32
CA ASP A 32 -5.34 7.14 8.45
C ASP A 32 -4.86 8.54 8.87
N PHE A 33 -5.67 9.19 9.71
CA PHE A 33 -5.33 10.51 10.22
C PHE A 33 -5.78 10.72 11.66
N GLU A 34 -5.10 11.64 12.36
CA GLU A 34 -5.50 12.22 13.62
C GLU A 34 -5.39 13.75 13.54
N ILE A 35 -6.45 14.46 13.87
CA ILE A 35 -6.46 15.92 13.91
C ILE A 35 -6.95 16.40 15.27
N TYR A 36 -6.12 17.19 15.92
CA TYR A 36 -6.43 17.80 17.22
C TYR A 36 -6.85 19.26 17.02
N ILE A 37 -8.07 19.57 17.43
CA ILE A 37 -8.67 20.89 17.29
C ILE A 37 -9.16 21.44 18.63
N ASP A 38 -9.36 22.76 18.68
CA ASP A 38 -10.10 23.37 19.79
C ASP A 38 -11.56 22.90 19.75
N ILE A 39 -12.16 22.68 20.94
CA ILE A 39 -13.55 22.24 21.04
C ILE A 39 -14.53 23.21 20.38
N GLY A 40 -14.21 24.50 20.34
CA GLY A 40 -15.04 25.52 19.68
C GLY A 40 -15.14 25.35 18.14
N GLN A 41 -14.26 24.57 17.53
CA GLN A 41 -14.28 24.26 16.10
C GLN A 41 -15.04 22.97 15.77
N TYR A 42 -15.41 22.20 16.80
CA TYR A 42 -16.10 20.94 16.59
C TYR A 42 -17.60 21.13 16.37
N SER A 43 -18.13 20.43 15.40
CA SER A 43 -19.55 20.18 15.21
C SER A 43 -19.77 18.67 14.96
N SER A 44 -20.87 18.13 15.48
CA SER A 44 -21.30 16.75 15.21
C SER A 44 -21.64 16.51 13.75
N ASP A 45 -21.83 17.59 12.98
CA ASP A 45 -22.09 17.52 11.54
C ASP A 45 -20.85 17.24 10.71
N ILE A 46 -19.64 17.41 11.28
CA ILE A 46 -18.40 17.07 10.59
C ILE A 46 -18.35 15.56 10.40
N LYS A 47 -18.34 15.14 9.15
CA LYS A 47 -18.22 13.74 8.72
C LYS A 47 -16.92 13.48 7.96
N TYR A 48 -16.37 14.52 7.34
CA TYR A 48 -15.14 14.42 6.56
C TYR A 48 -14.19 15.54 6.90
N ILE A 49 -12.90 15.28 6.73
CA ILE A 49 -11.82 16.26 6.79
C ILE A 49 -11.22 16.39 5.40
N TYR A 50 -11.20 17.59 4.87
CA TYR A 50 -10.61 17.88 3.55
C TYR A 50 -9.32 18.67 3.69
N SER A 51 -8.25 18.17 3.06
CA SER A 51 -6.98 18.88 2.89
C SER A 51 -6.92 19.54 1.51
N THR A 52 -6.69 20.86 1.46
CA THR A 52 -6.73 21.61 0.20
C THR A 52 -5.51 21.36 -0.69
N GLU A 53 -4.37 21.03 -0.11
CA GLU A 53 -3.13 20.87 -0.89
C GLU A 53 -3.10 19.54 -1.64
N ASP A 54 -3.65 18.49 -1.04
CA ASP A 54 -3.47 17.13 -1.52
C ASP A 54 -4.71 16.54 -2.19
N LYS A 55 -5.83 17.28 -2.16
CA LYS A 55 -7.14 16.75 -2.57
C LYS A 55 -7.54 15.48 -1.81
N GLU A 56 -6.92 15.27 -0.65
CA GLU A 56 -7.20 14.13 0.23
C GLU A 56 -8.41 14.42 1.09
N LEU A 57 -9.27 13.42 1.21
CA LEU A 57 -10.46 13.46 2.04
C LEU A 57 -10.35 12.34 3.08
N GLY A 58 -10.50 12.68 4.35
CA GLY A 58 -10.56 11.72 5.45
C GLY A 58 -12.00 11.54 5.93
N ILE A 59 -12.40 10.32 6.24
CA ILE A 59 -13.66 9.96 6.87
C ILE A 59 -13.47 10.03 8.38
N VAL A 60 -14.29 10.81 9.11
CA VAL A 60 -14.21 10.89 10.57
C VAL A 60 -14.95 9.71 11.19
N ASP A 61 -14.20 8.72 11.65
CA ASP A 61 -14.74 7.53 12.29
C ASP A 61 -14.95 7.73 13.80
N ILE A 62 -13.99 8.39 14.45
CA ILE A 62 -13.94 8.50 15.92
C ILE A 62 -13.71 9.96 16.33
N PRO A 63 -14.75 10.72 16.61
CA PRO A 63 -14.64 11.97 17.33
C PRO A 63 -14.43 11.67 18.83
N HIS A 64 -13.31 12.11 19.40
CA HIS A 64 -12.94 11.84 20.79
C HIS A 64 -12.72 13.13 21.58
N TYR A 65 -13.60 13.39 22.53
CA TYR A 65 -13.48 14.49 23.48
C TYR A 65 -12.78 14.03 24.76
N SER A 66 -11.80 14.79 25.20
CA SER A 66 -11.10 14.54 26.46
C SER A 66 -10.79 15.83 27.22
N VAL A 67 -10.62 15.73 28.53
CA VAL A 67 -10.16 16.83 29.40
C VAL A 67 -8.93 16.33 30.14
N SER A 68 -7.82 17.01 29.97
CA SER A 68 -6.57 16.73 30.70
C SER A 68 -6.00 18.06 31.23
N ASN A 69 -5.65 18.12 32.51
CA ASN A 69 -5.09 19.32 33.15
C ASN A 69 -5.90 20.61 32.84
N ASN A 70 -7.23 20.55 32.97
CA ASN A 70 -8.17 21.63 32.62
C ASN A 70 -8.16 22.05 31.13
N THR A 71 -7.42 21.37 30.26
CA THR A 71 -7.43 21.62 28.80
C THR A 71 -8.44 20.69 28.15
N LYS A 72 -9.41 21.26 27.45
CA LYS A 72 -10.39 20.53 26.65
C LYS A 72 -9.78 20.27 25.29
N GLN A 73 -9.79 19.02 24.89
CA GLN A 73 -9.25 18.58 23.60
C GLN A 73 -10.33 17.87 22.78
N MET A 74 -10.35 18.13 21.49
CA MET A 74 -11.16 17.39 20.54
C MET A 74 -10.22 16.77 19.49
N LEU A 75 -10.24 15.45 19.43
CA LEU A 75 -9.49 14.66 18.49
C LEU A 75 -10.47 14.06 17.48
N LEU A 76 -10.22 14.26 16.20
CA LEU A 76 -10.91 13.61 15.10
C LEU A 76 -9.97 12.59 14.49
N LYS A 77 -10.34 11.32 14.56
CA LYS A 77 -9.61 10.21 13.95
C LYS A 77 -10.42 9.58 12.84
N GLY A 78 -9.72 9.06 11.85
CA GLY A 78 -10.38 8.31 10.79
C GLY A 78 -9.40 7.78 9.75
N SER A 79 -9.97 7.31 8.66
CA SER A 79 -9.24 6.76 7.54
C SER A 79 -9.41 7.64 6.31
N PHE A 80 -8.52 7.52 5.34
CA PHE A 80 -8.71 8.20 4.05
C PHE A 80 -9.90 7.62 3.27
N PHE A 81 -10.36 8.36 2.29
CA PHE A 81 -11.61 8.08 1.59
C PHE A 81 -11.60 6.76 0.81
N GLU A 82 -10.42 6.18 0.54
CA GLU A 82 -10.25 4.84 -0.01
C GLU A 82 -11.00 3.77 0.78
N LYS A 83 -11.17 3.98 2.10
CA LYS A 83 -11.95 3.10 2.98
C LYS A 83 -13.39 2.89 2.53
N ILE A 84 -13.96 3.82 1.76
CA ILE A 84 -15.33 3.68 1.24
C ILE A 84 -15.51 2.41 0.40
N LEU A 85 -14.43 1.92 -0.22
CA LEU A 85 -14.44 0.69 -1.01
C LEU A 85 -14.61 -0.57 -0.15
N ALA A 86 -14.33 -0.49 1.17
CA ALA A 86 -14.57 -1.58 2.11
C ALA A 86 -16.06 -1.86 2.36
N ASP A 87 -16.94 -0.88 2.07
CA ASP A 87 -18.38 -1.04 2.20
C ASP A 87 -18.98 -1.85 1.03
N ASP A 88 -18.21 -2.03 -0.04
CA ASP A 88 -18.61 -2.78 -1.24
C ASP A 88 -17.95 -4.15 -1.28
N CYS A 89 -18.64 -5.14 -1.84
CA CYS A 89 -18.10 -6.49 -1.98
C CYS A 89 -18.30 -7.06 -3.39
N ILE A 90 -17.40 -7.93 -3.79
CA ILE A 90 -17.43 -8.61 -5.10
C ILE A 90 -18.42 -9.77 -5.03
N TYR A 91 -19.68 -9.53 -5.40
CA TYR A 91 -20.75 -10.52 -5.44
C TYR A 91 -21.75 -10.23 -6.57
N PRO A 92 -22.15 -11.18 -7.40
CA PRO A 92 -21.59 -12.54 -7.54
C PRO A 92 -20.16 -12.53 -8.12
N THR A 93 -19.64 -13.72 -8.44
CA THR A 93 -18.29 -13.90 -8.99
C THR A 93 -17.97 -12.89 -10.11
N PHE A 94 -16.81 -12.29 -10.01
CA PHE A 94 -16.18 -11.52 -11.07
C PHE A 94 -15.05 -12.31 -11.69
N SER A 95 -14.99 -12.35 -13.01
CA SER A 95 -13.87 -12.93 -13.77
C SER A 95 -13.53 -12.00 -14.92
N SER A 96 -12.28 -11.63 -15.04
CA SER A 96 -11.80 -10.79 -16.15
C SER A 96 -10.31 -11.02 -16.38
N SER A 97 -9.91 -11.03 -17.63
CA SER A 97 -8.50 -11.03 -18.06
C SER A 97 -8.20 -9.82 -18.93
N GLY A 98 -6.95 -9.39 -18.93
CA GLY A 98 -6.51 -8.29 -19.79
C GLY A 98 -5.55 -7.32 -19.09
N LYS A 99 -5.53 -6.08 -19.57
CA LYS A 99 -4.73 -5.04 -18.91
C LYS A 99 -5.31 -4.76 -17.53
N ILE A 100 -4.43 -4.59 -16.53
CA ILE A 100 -4.83 -4.31 -15.15
C ILE A 100 -5.72 -3.08 -15.05
N VAL A 101 -5.43 -2.02 -15.83
CA VAL A 101 -6.20 -0.77 -15.85
C VAL A 101 -7.65 -1.02 -16.28
N ASP A 102 -7.90 -1.93 -17.22
CA ASP A 102 -9.24 -2.28 -17.67
C ASP A 102 -9.97 -3.19 -16.67
N VAL A 103 -9.23 -4.11 -16.02
CA VAL A 103 -9.78 -5.02 -15.00
C VAL A 103 -10.22 -4.23 -13.77
N VAL A 104 -9.38 -3.32 -13.27
CA VAL A 104 -9.73 -2.42 -12.14
C VAL A 104 -10.94 -1.55 -12.49
N LYS A 105 -10.96 -0.95 -13.69
CA LYS A 105 -12.11 -0.15 -14.12
C LYS A 105 -13.41 -0.95 -14.12
N LYS A 106 -13.39 -2.18 -14.65
CA LYS A 106 -14.58 -3.06 -14.66
C LYS A 106 -15.02 -3.45 -13.24
N LEU A 107 -14.07 -3.67 -12.32
CA LEU A 107 -14.39 -3.93 -10.91
C LEU A 107 -15.11 -2.73 -10.29
N LEU A 108 -14.58 -1.52 -10.45
CA LEU A 108 -15.18 -0.30 -9.93
C LEU A 108 -16.57 -0.05 -10.58
N ASP A 109 -16.67 -0.14 -11.90
CA ASP A 109 -17.94 0.09 -12.63
C ASP A 109 -19.04 -0.88 -12.21
N LYS A 110 -18.67 -2.10 -11.77
CA LYS A 110 -19.65 -3.14 -11.42
C LYS A 110 -20.01 -3.18 -9.95
N TYR A 111 -19.06 -2.93 -9.06
CA TYR A 111 -19.26 -3.19 -7.62
C TYR A 111 -19.14 -1.95 -6.75
N CYS A 112 -18.45 -0.88 -7.20
CA CYS A 112 -18.37 0.32 -6.41
C CYS A 112 -19.69 1.09 -6.41
N SER A 113 -20.24 1.32 -5.22
CA SER A 113 -21.48 2.08 -5.02
C SER A 113 -21.30 3.58 -5.27
N TRP A 114 -20.05 4.07 -5.16
CA TRP A 114 -19.71 5.47 -5.38
C TRP A 114 -19.38 5.77 -6.83
N LYS A 115 -19.98 6.83 -7.36
CA LYS A 115 -19.63 7.31 -8.71
C LYS A 115 -18.35 8.14 -8.63
N MET A 116 -17.32 7.66 -9.31
CA MET A 116 -16.06 8.39 -9.41
C MET A 116 -15.47 8.31 -10.80
N GLY A 117 -14.70 9.34 -11.16
CA GLY A 117 -13.85 9.31 -12.34
C GLY A 117 -12.76 8.24 -12.18
N TYR A 118 -12.15 7.86 -13.31
CA TYR A 118 -11.05 6.91 -13.32
C TYR A 118 -9.88 7.50 -14.10
N ARG A 119 -8.72 7.55 -13.47
CA ARG A 119 -7.47 8.00 -14.06
C ARG A 119 -6.37 6.99 -13.74
N TYR A 120 -5.48 6.78 -14.67
CA TYR A 120 -4.33 5.91 -14.50
C TYR A 120 -3.11 6.44 -15.26
N ASP A 121 -1.92 5.99 -14.88
CA ASP A 121 -0.70 6.26 -15.62
C ASP A 121 -0.66 5.38 -16.89
N GLU A 122 -0.51 6.02 -18.06
CA GLU A 122 -0.49 5.32 -19.37
C GLU A 122 0.69 4.34 -19.52
N SER A 123 1.73 4.48 -18.72
CA SER A 123 2.86 3.53 -18.67
C SER A 123 2.47 2.16 -18.09
N ILE A 124 1.33 2.06 -17.40
CA ILE A 124 0.84 0.81 -16.81
C ILE A 124 0.30 -0.10 -17.92
N THR A 125 1.09 -1.11 -18.27
CA THR A 125 0.76 -2.08 -19.33
C THR A 125 0.56 -3.50 -18.82
N ASP A 126 0.69 -3.71 -17.52
CA ASP A 126 0.59 -5.00 -16.85
C ASP A 126 -0.71 -5.71 -17.19
N ARG A 127 -0.64 -7.04 -17.24
CA ARG A 127 -1.79 -7.90 -17.56
C ARG A 127 -2.03 -8.88 -16.44
N VAL A 128 -3.30 -9.13 -16.17
CA VAL A 128 -3.74 -10.04 -15.11
C VAL A 128 -4.84 -10.95 -15.60
N ASP A 129 -4.93 -12.10 -14.96
CA ASP A 129 -6.08 -12.99 -14.97
C ASP A 129 -6.64 -12.99 -13.56
N PHE A 130 -7.87 -12.50 -13.40
CA PHE A 130 -8.45 -12.27 -12.08
C PHE A 130 -9.85 -12.86 -11.96
N GLN A 131 -10.05 -13.63 -10.90
CA GLN A 131 -11.35 -14.16 -10.54
C GLN A 131 -11.51 -14.08 -9.03
N GLU A 132 -12.66 -13.57 -8.57
CA GLU A 132 -12.94 -13.42 -7.15
C GLU A 132 -14.43 -13.52 -6.84
N THR A 133 -14.76 -13.94 -5.62
CA THR A 133 -16.12 -14.04 -5.10
C THR A 133 -16.16 -13.81 -3.59
N GLY A 134 -16.94 -12.84 -3.13
CA GLY A 134 -17.28 -12.68 -1.72
C GLY A 134 -16.24 -11.93 -0.88
N ALA A 135 -15.30 -11.22 -1.51
CA ALA A 135 -14.30 -10.39 -0.82
C ALA A 135 -14.69 -8.91 -0.83
N ASN A 136 -14.16 -8.15 0.12
CA ASN A 136 -14.28 -6.70 0.12
C ASN A 136 -13.48 -6.10 -1.04
N LEU A 137 -14.02 -5.02 -1.59
CA LEU A 137 -13.47 -4.44 -2.83
C LEU A 137 -12.09 -3.79 -2.59
N ASP A 138 -11.89 -3.10 -1.46
CA ASP A 138 -10.62 -2.47 -1.10
C ASP A 138 -9.50 -3.50 -0.90
N GLU A 139 -9.75 -4.51 -0.07
CA GLU A 139 -8.77 -5.57 0.21
C GLU A 139 -8.31 -6.26 -1.08
N LYS A 140 -9.27 -6.57 -1.97
CA LYS A 140 -8.95 -7.24 -3.23
C LYS A 140 -8.27 -6.35 -4.24
N LEU A 141 -8.55 -5.06 -4.24
CA LEU A 141 -7.81 -4.12 -5.07
C LEU A 141 -6.34 -4.04 -4.62
N TYR A 142 -6.06 -3.90 -3.32
CA TYR A 142 -4.69 -3.90 -2.82
C TYR A 142 -3.97 -5.23 -3.09
N GLU A 143 -4.63 -6.36 -2.82
CA GLU A 143 -4.08 -7.70 -3.08
C GLU A 143 -3.74 -7.92 -4.58
N LEU A 144 -4.61 -7.44 -5.47
CA LEU A 144 -4.41 -7.53 -6.92
C LEU A 144 -3.27 -6.63 -7.42
N LEU A 145 -3.13 -5.44 -6.83
CA LEU A 145 -2.18 -4.42 -7.29
C LEU A 145 -0.78 -4.60 -6.68
N TYR A 146 -0.69 -5.14 -5.48
CA TYR A 146 0.55 -5.34 -4.75
C TYR A 146 1.65 -6.08 -5.53
N PRO A 147 1.39 -7.26 -6.15
CA PRO A 147 2.41 -7.99 -6.91
C PRO A 147 2.89 -7.23 -8.15
N LEU A 148 2.12 -6.26 -8.63
CA LEU A 148 2.44 -5.43 -9.78
C LEU A 148 3.15 -4.12 -9.37
N GLU A 149 3.43 -3.95 -8.08
CA GLU A 149 3.97 -2.72 -7.52
C GLU A 149 3.10 -1.47 -7.81
N LEU A 150 1.79 -1.67 -7.92
CA LEU A 150 0.80 -0.62 -8.16
C LEU A 150 0.03 -0.30 -6.89
N SER A 151 -0.50 0.91 -6.83
CA SER A 151 -1.44 1.32 -5.81
C SER A 151 -2.50 2.26 -6.38
N PHE A 152 -3.43 2.66 -5.53
CA PHE A 152 -4.45 3.64 -5.89
C PHE A 152 -4.67 4.64 -4.75
N ARG A 153 -5.25 5.77 -5.12
CA ARG A 153 -5.78 6.77 -4.19
C ARG A 153 -7.07 7.35 -4.74
N ILE A 154 -7.90 7.92 -3.87
CA ILE A 154 -9.11 8.62 -4.27
C ILE A 154 -8.91 10.11 -4.02
N GLU A 155 -8.87 10.89 -5.08
CA GLU A 155 -8.78 12.35 -5.02
C GLU A 155 -10.18 12.96 -5.00
N TYR A 156 -10.40 13.94 -4.13
CA TYR A 156 -11.60 14.73 -4.08
C TYR A 156 -11.33 16.16 -4.56
N ASP A 157 -12.01 16.59 -5.59
CA ASP A 157 -11.99 17.99 -6.04
C ASP A 157 -13.22 18.72 -5.49
N TYR A 158 -12.98 19.57 -4.49
CA TYR A 158 -14.04 20.31 -3.82
C TYR A 158 -14.79 21.26 -4.76
N VAL A 159 -14.09 21.88 -5.73
CA VAL A 159 -14.68 22.88 -6.64
C VAL A 159 -15.69 22.24 -7.58
N SER A 160 -15.34 21.08 -8.14
CA SER A 160 -16.22 20.33 -9.04
C SER A 160 -17.09 19.31 -8.30
N SER A 161 -16.87 19.11 -7.00
CA SER A 161 -17.51 18.08 -6.17
C SER A 161 -17.40 16.69 -6.80
N THR A 162 -16.21 16.35 -7.31
CA THR A 162 -15.98 15.09 -8.01
C THR A 162 -14.90 14.25 -7.32
N PHE A 163 -15.16 12.94 -7.31
CA PHE A 163 -14.19 11.93 -6.87
C PHE A 163 -13.50 11.33 -8.08
N THR A 164 -12.20 11.05 -7.95
CA THR A 164 -11.42 10.40 -8.99
C THR A 164 -10.58 9.29 -8.37
N PHE A 165 -10.82 8.04 -8.79
CA PHE A 165 -9.94 6.92 -8.50
C PHE A 165 -8.70 7.05 -9.40
N VAL A 166 -7.52 7.08 -8.80
CA VAL A 166 -6.24 7.23 -9.50
C VAL A 166 -5.41 5.98 -9.27
N LEU A 167 -5.25 5.18 -10.32
CA LEU A 167 -4.35 4.03 -10.32
C LEU A 167 -2.95 4.50 -10.75
N TYR A 168 -1.92 4.22 -9.96
CA TYR A 168 -0.58 4.72 -10.21
C TYR A 168 0.51 3.75 -9.78
N ARG A 169 1.68 3.97 -10.33
CA ARG A 169 2.95 3.36 -9.90
C ARG A 169 3.87 4.49 -9.45
N GLY A 170 4.55 4.31 -8.33
CA GLY A 170 5.60 5.21 -7.92
C GLY A 170 6.77 5.20 -8.93
N ARG A 171 7.47 6.31 -9.03
CA ARG A 171 8.63 6.48 -9.93
C ARG A 171 9.81 5.62 -9.46
N ASP A 172 10.67 5.25 -10.39
CA ASP A 172 11.99 4.73 -10.05
C ASP A 172 12.97 5.92 -9.92
N LEU A 173 13.39 6.23 -8.70
CA LEU A 173 14.32 7.28 -8.36
C LEU A 173 15.66 6.71 -7.85
N THR A 174 15.97 5.47 -8.19
CA THR A 174 17.25 4.86 -7.83
C THR A 174 18.36 5.37 -8.74
N GLN A 175 19.60 5.23 -8.32
CA GLN A 175 20.76 5.57 -9.15
C GLN A 175 20.83 4.78 -10.48
N ASN A 176 20.20 3.61 -10.49
CA ASN A 176 20.18 2.72 -11.65
C ASN A 176 18.90 2.84 -12.50
N ASN A 177 18.05 3.84 -12.24
CA ASN A 177 16.83 4.01 -13.03
C ASN A 177 17.14 4.23 -14.51
N VAL A 178 16.25 3.70 -15.37
CA VAL A 178 16.38 3.80 -16.84
C VAL A 178 15.45 4.88 -17.43
N ASP A 179 14.58 5.44 -16.61
CA ASP A 179 13.55 6.39 -17.03
C ASP A 179 14.08 7.84 -17.11
N GLY A 180 15.33 8.07 -16.66
CA GLY A 180 15.98 9.39 -16.67
C GLY A 180 15.51 10.32 -15.54
N ASN A 181 14.89 9.76 -14.50
CA ASN A 181 14.51 10.49 -13.30
C ASN A 181 15.77 10.92 -12.52
N ASN A 182 15.68 12.05 -11.83
CA ASN A 182 16.66 12.41 -10.81
C ASN A 182 16.63 11.32 -9.72
N PHE A 183 17.82 10.90 -9.27
CA PHE A 183 17.88 9.90 -8.21
C PHE A 183 17.73 10.54 -6.82
N VAL A 184 17.15 9.78 -5.90
CA VAL A 184 16.99 10.11 -4.50
C VAL A 184 17.68 9.04 -3.67
N THR A 185 18.61 9.45 -2.81
CA THR A 185 19.32 8.57 -1.89
C THR A 185 19.16 9.08 -0.46
N PHE A 186 18.50 8.29 0.36
CA PHE A 186 18.40 8.51 1.80
C PHE A 186 19.59 7.85 2.49
N SER A 187 20.39 8.62 3.22
CA SER A 187 21.64 8.11 3.79
C SER A 187 22.00 8.78 5.10
N THR A 188 22.44 7.97 6.07
CA THR A 188 23.04 8.45 7.32
C THR A 188 24.33 9.25 7.06
N GLU A 189 25.11 8.89 6.02
CA GLU A 189 26.33 9.63 5.65
C GLU A 189 26.03 10.99 5.05
N PHE A 190 24.91 11.13 4.33
CA PHE A 190 24.50 12.43 3.75
C PHE A 190 23.79 13.32 4.79
N GLY A 191 23.45 12.76 5.96
CA GLY A 191 22.76 13.50 7.02
C GLY A 191 21.34 13.90 6.66
N ASN A 192 20.73 13.24 5.68
CA ASN A 192 19.36 13.52 5.24
C ASN A 192 18.31 12.57 5.86
N ILE A 193 18.73 11.61 6.67
CA ILE A 193 17.87 10.78 7.50
C ILE A 193 18.27 10.88 8.97
N GLU A 194 17.29 10.80 9.85
CA GLU A 194 17.42 10.91 11.30
C GLU A 194 16.84 9.66 11.97
N GLU A 195 17.48 9.21 13.06
CA GLU A 195 17.00 8.11 13.93
C GLU A 195 16.55 6.86 13.14
N PRO A 196 17.38 6.30 12.24
CA PRO A 196 16.97 5.14 11.46
C PRO A 196 16.72 3.92 12.36
N ASP A 197 15.56 3.29 12.19
CA ASP A 197 15.20 2.00 12.79
C ASP A 197 15.15 0.95 11.68
N VAL A 198 16.01 -0.05 11.78
CA VAL A 198 16.18 -1.08 10.77
C VAL A 198 15.78 -2.43 11.33
N MET A 199 14.81 -3.06 10.70
CA MET A 199 14.37 -4.41 11.00
C MET A 199 14.63 -5.33 9.81
N ILE A 200 15.38 -6.41 10.03
CA ILE A 200 15.59 -7.48 9.06
C ILE A 200 15.02 -8.77 9.65
N ASP A 201 13.84 -9.17 9.22
CA ASP A 201 13.17 -10.37 9.70
C ASP A 201 13.32 -11.53 8.70
N SER A 202 14.11 -12.52 9.10
CA SER A 202 14.28 -13.78 8.37
C SER A 202 13.57 -14.97 9.03
N SER A 203 12.73 -14.73 10.03
CA SER A 203 12.11 -15.79 10.83
C SER A 203 11.18 -16.69 10.00
N LYS A 204 10.51 -16.13 9.02
CA LYS A 204 9.62 -16.86 8.10
C LYS A 204 10.31 -17.30 6.81
N TYR A 205 11.56 -16.89 6.60
CA TYR A 205 12.25 -17.12 5.33
C TYR A 205 12.33 -18.58 4.94
N LYS A 206 11.88 -18.88 3.72
CA LYS A 206 11.92 -20.17 3.05
C LYS A 206 12.50 -20.01 1.64
N ASN A 207 13.24 -21.01 1.19
CA ASN A 207 13.91 -20.98 -0.11
C ASN A 207 13.74 -22.28 -0.90
N TYR A 208 12.87 -23.18 -0.44
CA TYR A 208 12.62 -24.46 -1.09
C TYR A 208 11.16 -24.87 -0.86
N ALA A 209 10.38 -25.04 -1.89
CA ALA A 209 9.00 -25.48 -1.78
C ALA A 209 8.85 -26.97 -2.11
N ILE A 210 8.06 -27.66 -1.29
CA ILE A 210 7.50 -28.98 -1.60
C ILE A 210 6.01 -28.77 -1.76
N VAL A 211 5.52 -28.87 -3.00
CA VAL A 211 4.11 -28.66 -3.31
C VAL A 211 3.42 -29.99 -3.54
N CYS A 212 2.32 -30.17 -2.82
CA CYS A 212 1.56 -31.40 -2.83
C CYS A 212 0.19 -31.16 -3.47
N GLY A 213 -0.02 -31.66 -4.67
CA GLY A 213 -1.22 -31.54 -5.47
C GLY A 213 -2.32 -32.55 -5.07
N GLU A 214 -3.21 -32.87 -6.00
CA GLU A 214 -4.29 -33.82 -5.77
C GLU A 214 -3.81 -35.28 -5.61
N GLY A 215 -4.70 -36.15 -5.19
CA GLY A 215 -4.47 -37.55 -4.89
C GLY A 215 -4.58 -37.88 -3.40
N GLN A 216 -4.47 -39.15 -3.05
CA GLN A 216 -4.52 -39.63 -1.67
C GLN A 216 -3.27 -40.45 -1.34
N SER A 217 -2.74 -40.24 -0.15
CA SER A 217 -1.59 -40.98 0.38
C SER A 217 -0.39 -41.01 -0.61
N GLU A 218 0.05 -42.17 -1.02
CA GLU A 218 1.22 -42.35 -1.90
C GLU A 218 0.95 -41.99 -3.37
N GLU A 219 -0.32 -41.84 -3.75
CA GLU A 219 -0.73 -41.46 -5.13
C GLU A 219 -0.72 -39.94 -5.35
N ARG A 220 -0.43 -39.15 -4.33
CA ARG A 220 -0.38 -37.70 -4.47
C ARG A 220 0.77 -37.27 -5.38
N ILE A 221 0.49 -36.25 -6.21
CA ILE A 221 1.50 -35.66 -7.09
C ILE A 221 2.28 -34.62 -6.28
N TYR A 222 3.60 -34.80 -6.20
CA TYR A 222 4.53 -33.89 -5.54
C TYR A 222 5.42 -33.23 -6.58
N VAL A 223 5.72 -31.95 -6.37
CA VAL A 223 6.77 -31.24 -7.08
C VAL A 223 7.63 -30.50 -6.08
N GLU A 224 8.90 -30.31 -6.43
CA GLU A 224 9.85 -29.57 -5.63
C GLU A 224 10.36 -28.39 -6.44
N TYR A 225 10.49 -27.24 -5.77
CA TYR A 225 11.04 -26.03 -6.37
C TYR A 225 12.13 -25.46 -5.47
N ASP A 226 13.33 -25.32 -6.01
CA ASP A 226 14.51 -24.79 -5.34
C ASP A 226 14.79 -23.36 -5.80
N ALA A 227 14.37 -22.38 -4.98
CA ALA A 227 14.53 -20.95 -5.24
C ALA A 227 15.90 -20.39 -4.88
N ARG A 228 16.83 -21.22 -4.31
CA ARG A 228 18.13 -20.73 -3.90
C ARG A 228 18.98 -20.29 -5.10
N ILE A 229 19.50 -19.08 -5.02
CA ILE A 229 20.48 -18.55 -5.97
C ILE A 229 21.83 -19.22 -5.70
N ASP A 230 22.30 -19.13 -4.42
CA ASP A 230 23.47 -19.89 -3.97
C ASP A 230 23.06 -21.29 -3.50
N LYS A 231 23.45 -22.30 -4.25
CA LYS A 231 23.14 -23.72 -3.92
C LYS A 231 23.84 -24.24 -2.67
N ASN A 232 24.81 -23.49 -2.10
CA ASN A 232 25.43 -23.79 -0.82
C ASN A 232 24.61 -23.27 0.37
N GLU A 233 23.66 -22.38 0.13
CA GLU A 233 22.77 -21.91 1.16
C GLU A 233 21.98 -23.07 1.79
N ARG A 234 21.77 -23.00 3.11
CA ARG A 234 20.95 -23.98 3.82
C ARG A 234 19.53 -24.06 3.26
N ILE A 235 19.08 -25.26 2.92
CA ILE A 235 17.69 -25.49 2.51
C ILE A 235 16.73 -25.22 3.66
N LYS A 236 15.79 -24.30 3.46
CA LYS A 236 14.68 -23.98 4.37
C LYS A 236 13.37 -24.31 3.68
N LYS A 237 12.80 -25.46 4.02
CA LYS A 237 11.64 -26.03 3.31
C LYS A 237 10.34 -25.37 3.72
N LEU A 238 9.48 -25.11 2.71
CA LEU A 238 8.08 -24.79 2.82
C LEU A 238 7.26 -25.95 2.27
N PHE A 239 6.30 -26.45 3.04
CA PHE A 239 5.32 -27.39 2.54
C PHE A 239 4.06 -26.64 2.10
N VAL A 240 3.65 -26.87 0.86
CA VAL A 240 2.46 -26.24 0.25
C VAL A 240 1.42 -27.31 -0.04
N ASP A 241 0.29 -27.28 0.64
CA ASP A 241 -0.84 -28.14 0.35
C ASP A 241 -1.72 -27.52 -0.74
N ALA A 242 -1.58 -28.01 -1.96
CA ALA A 242 -2.28 -27.54 -3.15
C ALA A 242 -3.36 -28.55 -3.63
N ARG A 243 -4.05 -29.21 -2.70
CA ARG A 243 -5.14 -30.17 -3.02
C ARG A 243 -6.32 -29.53 -3.76
N SER A 244 -6.52 -28.24 -3.62
CA SER A 244 -7.54 -27.49 -4.33
C SER A 244 -7.26 -27.37 -5.83
N GLU A 245 -5.97 -27.39 -6.20
CA GLU A 245 -5.55 -27.41 -7.60
C GLU A 245 -5.79 -28.81 -8.17
N ARG A 246 -6.77 -28.94 -9.06
CA ARG A 246 -7.13 -30.23 -9.65
C ARG A 246 -6.56 -30.36 -11.04
N MET A 247 -6.10 -31.57 -11.37
CA MET A 247 -5.77 -31.94 -12.72
C MET A 247 -7.07 -32.21 -13.47
N GLY A 248 -7.56 -31.26 -14.28
CA GLY A 248 -8.73 -31.48 -15.14
C GLY A 248 -8.40 -32.47 -16.27
N ASP A 249 -9.46 -32.99 -16.91
CA ASP A 249 -9.35 -33.97 -17.99
C ASP A 249 -8.61 -33.42 -19.26
N ASP A 250 -8.52 -32.08 -19.35
CA ASP A 250 -7.97 -31.38 -20.52
C ASP A 250 -6.48 -31.00 -20.38
N ILE A 251 -5.81 -31.31 -19.26
CA ILE A 251 -4.41 -30.96 -19.01
C ILE A 251 -3.56 -32.21 -18.80
N THR A 252 -2.32 -32.16 -19.30
CA THR A 252 -1.34 -33.22 -19.09
C THR A 252 -0.71 -33.17 -17.71
N LEU A 253 -0.14 -34.29 -17.27
CA LEU A 253 0.57 -34.34 -15.98
C LEU A 253 1.73 -33.32 -15.90
N ASP A 254 2.42 -33.05 -17.02
CA ASP A 254 3.50 -32.09 -17.04
C ASP A 254 3.01 -30.65 -16.95
N GLU A 255 1.86 -30.34 -17.53
CA GLU A 255 1.21 -29.04 -17.37
C GLU A 255 0.72 -28.86 -15.94
N TYR A 256 0.12 -29.88 -15.35
CA TYR A 256 -0.30 -29.83 -13.96
C TYR A 256 0.88 -29.62 -12.99
N LYS A 257 2.02 -30.30 -13.23
CA LYS A 257 3.23 -30.06 -12.45
C LYS A 257 3.74 -28.60 -12.55
N LYS A 258 3.61 -27.95 -13.71
CA LYS A 258 3.95 -26.53 -13.86
C LYS A 258 3.05 -25.64 -13.03
N ILE A 259 1.74 -25.93 -12.97
CA ILE A 259 0.79 -25.22 -12.10
C ILE A 259 1.20 -25.35 -10.63
N LEU A 260 1.55 -26.57 -10.19
CA LEU A 260 2.02 -26.79 -8.82
C LEU A 260 3.33 -26.06 -8.53
N ILE A 261 4.29 -26.03 -9.47
CA ILE A 261 5.54 -25.26 -9.32
C ILE A 261 5.23 -23.78 -9.17
N GLN A 262 4.33 -23.24 -10.01
CA GLN A 262 3.91 -21.83 -9.91
C GLN A 262 3.30 -21.52 -8.56
N LYS A 263 2.47 -22.42 -8.03
CA LYS A 263 1.93 -22.29 -6.66
C LYS A 263 3.02 -22.30 -5.59
N GLY A 264 4.05 -23.09 -5.79
CA GLY A 264 5.23 -23.11 -4.90
C GLY A 264 5.99 -21.78 -4.92
N ILE A 265 6.17 -21.18 -6.09
CA ILE A 265 6.79 -19.86 -6.28
C ILE A 265 5.98 -18.79 -5.55
N GLU A 266 4.65 -18.74 -5.77
CA GLU A 266 3.75 -17.79 -5.10
C GLU A 266 3.85 -17.89 -3.58
N LYS A 267 3.83 -19.11 -3.04
CA LYS A 267 3.91 -19.32 -1.59
C LYS A 267 5.30 -19.05 -1.01
N LEU A 268 6.37 -19.20 -1.78
CA LEU A 268 7.71 -18.77 -1.34
C LEU A 268 7.85 -17.25 -1.34
N ALA A 269 7.15 -16.55 -2.22
CA ALA A 269 7.14 -15.09 -2.22
C ALA A 269 6.58 -14.53 -0.90
N ASP A 270 5.60 -15.21 -0.27
CA ASP A 270 5.06 -14.86 1.06
C ASP A 270 6.08 -15.12 2.20
N CYS A 271 7.20 -15.78 1.92
CA CYS A 271 8.17 -16.24 2.91
C CYS A 271 9.57 -15.64 2.67
N GLN A 272 9.67 -14.47 2.12
CA GLN A 272 10.95 -13.78 1.90
C GLN A 272 11.50 -13.14 3.19
N ILE A 273 12.73 -12.67 3.14
CA ILE A 273 13.30 -11.83 4.21
C ILE A 273 12.63 -10.45 4.07
N GLU A 274 12.05 -9.99 5.16
CA GLU A 274 11.46 -8.67 5.24
C GLU A 274 12.52 -7.68 5.74
N GLU A 275 12.85 -6.67 4.95
CA GLU A 275 13.78 -5.60 5.31
C GLU A 275 13.00 -4.28 5.34
N ASN A 276 12.76 -3.75 6.53
CA ASN A 276 12.08 -2.48 6.75
C ASN A 276 13.04 -1.47 7.35
N VAL A 277 12.99 -0.25 6.87
CA VAL A 277 13.71 0.87 7.44
C VAL A 277 12.74 2.03 7.66
N ASN A 278 12.66 2.48 8.93
CA ASN A 278 11.94 3.66 9.32
C ASN A 278 12.92 4.76 9.66
N PHE A 279 12.67 5.98 9.26
CA PHE A 279 13.53 7.13 9.57
C PHE A 279 12.79 8.45 9.50
N GLY A 280 13.21 9.40 10.33
CA GLY A 280 12.85 10.80 10.19
C GLY A 280 13.59 11.41 9.00
N LEU A 281 12.92 12.29 8.26
CA LEU A 281 13.52 12.99 7.13
C LEU A 281 14.04 14.37 7.57
N ASN A 282 15.33 14.62 7.30
CA ASN A 282 15.84 15.98 7.29
C ASN A 282 15.43 16.66 5.97
N THR A 283 14.48 17.60 6.06
CA THR A 283 13.82 18.23 4.91
C THR A 283 14.69 19.22 4.13
N ASP A 284 15.93 19.45 4.55
CA ASP A 284 16.84 20.38 3.85
C ASP A 284 17.39 19.79 2.55
N SER A 285 17.31 18.48 2.34
CA SER A 285 17.92 17.78 1.20
C SER A 285 16.94 17.44 0.08
N TYR A 286 15.74 17.01 0.43
CA TYR A 286 14.69 16.61 -0.52
C TYR A 286 13.33 17.12 -0.07
N GLU A 287 12.54 17.60 -1.03
CA GLU A 287 11.20 18.11 -0.79
C GLU A 287 10.15 17.07 -1.19
N TYR A 288 9.30 16.69 -0.21
CA TYR A 288 8.17 15.78 -0.44
C TYR A 288 7.19 16.34 -1.47
N LYS A 289 6.74 15.51 -2.41
CA LYS A 289 5.90 15.82 -3.58
C LYS A 289 6.60 16.60 -4.70
N VAL A 290 7.86 16.98 -4.52
CA VAL A 290 8.70 17.56 -5.56
C VAL A 290 9.76 16.55 -5.99
N ASP A 291 10.63 16.18 -5.07
CA ASP A 291 11.73 15.26 -5.34
C ASP A 291 11.29 13.80 -5.23
N PHE A 292 10.45 13.48 -4.25
CA PHE A 292 9.91 12.12 -4.04
C PHE A 292 8.44 12.15 -3.62
N ASP A 293 7.74 11.03 -3.79
CA ASP A 293 6.34 10.82 -3.37
C ASP A 293 6.14 9.40 -2.84
N LEU A 294 4.96 9.15 -2.27
CA LEU A 294 4.53 7.85 -1.80
C LEU A 294 4.56 6.83 -2.95
N GLY A 295 5.21 5.70 -2.70
CA GLY A 295 5.34 4.62 -3.69
C GLY A 295 6.58 4.73 -4.57
N ASP A 296 7.37 5.82 -4.51
CA ASP A 296 8.61 5.91 -5.27
C ASP A 296 9.65 4.90 -4.78
N LYS A 297 10.47 4.37 -5.70
CA LYS A 297 11.67 3.57 -5.38
C LYS A 297 12.86 4.48 -5.20
N VAL A 298 13.61 4.26 -4.14
CA VAL A 298 14.76 5.08 -3.73
C VAL A 298 15.92 4.19 -3.28
N ASP A 299 17.11 4.74 -3.21
CA ASP A 299 18.24 4.08 -2.57
C ASP A 299 18.32 4.49 -1.11
N VAL A 300 18.59 3.52 -0.22
CA VAL A 300 18.72 3.75 1.23
C VAL A 300 20.05 3.18 1.71
N ILE A 301 20.80 3.98 2.47
CA ILE A 301 22.10 3.62 3.02
C ILE A 301 22.11 3.89 4.53
N VAL A 302 22.29 2.83 5.33
CA VAL A 302 22.53 2.95 6.77
C VAL A 302 23.96 2.46 7.04
N ALA A 303 24.89 3.41 7.07
CA ALA A 303 26.33 3.16 7.05
C ALA A 303 26.80 2.36 8.28
N ASP A 304 26.27 2.64 9.46
CA ASP A 304 26.68 2.00 10.73
C ASP A 304 26.53 0.47 10.73
N ILE A 305 25.60 -0.05 9.95
CA ILE A 305 25.36 -1.50 9.80
C ILE A 305 25.71 -2.01 8.40
N GLY A 306 26.27 -1.14 7.53
CA GLY A 306 26.64 -1.50 6.16
C GLY A 306 25.43 -1.85 5.27
N LEU A 307 24.22 -1.39 5.61
CA LEU A 307 23.02 -1.62 4.79
C LEU A 307 23.03 -0.69 3.59
N VAL A 308 22.92 -1.27 2.41
CA VAL A 308 22.68 -0.58 1.13
C VAL A 308 21.56 -1.32 0.42
N MET A 309 20.44 -0.66 0.23
CA MET A 309 19.27 -1.27 -0.39
C MET A 309 18.55 -0.31 -1.34
N THR A 310 17.88 -0.86 -2.33
CA THR A 310 16.82 -0.19 -3.07
C THR A 310 15.51 -0.53 -2.42
N ALA A 311 14.71 0.46 -2.08
CA ALA A 311 13.48 0.30 -1.34
C ALA A 311 12.35 1.14 -1.93
N ARG A 312 11.12 0.73 -1.67
CA ARG A 312 9.92 1.49 -1.98
C ARG A 312 9.46 2.26 -0.75
N ILE A 313 9.08 3.52 -0.93
CA ILE A 313 8.44 4.31 0.12
C ILE A 313 7.02 3.78 0.32
N ARG A 314 6.82 3.03 1.41
CA ARG A 314 5.52 2.42 1.75
C ARG A 314 4.62 3.35 2.52
N ASN A 315 5.19 4.05 3.49
CA ASN A 315 4.44 4.97 4.34
C ASN A 315 5.15 6.30 4.41
N ILE A 316 4.34 7.35 4.45
CA ILE A 316 4.75 8.71 4.78
C ILE A 316 3.88 9.19 5.92
N PHE A 317 4.49 9.27 7.09
CA PHE A 317 3.84 9.81 8.28
C PHE A 317 4.23 11.28 8.46
N GLU A 318 3.27 12.14 8.19
CA GLU A 318 3.42 13.58 8.27
C GLU A 318 2.82 14.09 9.57
N VAL A 319 3.62 14.80 10.37
CA VAL A 319 3.16 15.46 11.59
C VAL A 319 3.32 16.97 11.44
N ILE A 320 2.23 17.71 11.64
CA ILE A 320 2.24 19.17 11.69
C ILE A 320 1.83 19.60 13.08
N LYS A 321 2.77 20.12 13.85
CA LYS A 321 2.56 20.55 15.22
C LYS A 321 3.09 21.95 15.44
N SER A 322 2.22 22.86 15.91
CA SER A 322 2.61 24.25 16.19
C SER A 322 3.30 24.95 15.00
N GLY A 323 2.90 24.60 13.77
CA GLY A 323 3.46 25.15 12.55
C GLY A 323 4.76 24.50 12.05
N TYR A 324 5.30 23.54 12.80
CA TYR A 324 6.44 22.73 12.37
C TYR A 324 5.94 21.45 11.70
N ARG A 325 6.55 21.13 10.57
CA ARG A 325 6.27 19.91 9.79
C ARG A 325 7.44 18.94 9.94
N THR A 326 7.14 17.71 10.29
CA THR A 326 8.08 16.59 10.27
C THR A 326 7.55 15.48 9.41
N LEU A 327 8.44 14.74 8.77
CA LEU A 327 8.12 13.56 7.96
C LEU A 327 8.92 12.38 8.50
N GLU A 328 8.22 11.28 8.69
CA GLU A 328 8.83 9.98 8.92
C GLU A 328 8.46 9.08 7.73
N LEU A 329 9.43 8.37 7.21
CA LEU A 329 9.25 7.45 6.09
C LEU A 329 9.47 6.03 6.55
N GLU A 330 8.60 5.14 6.09
CA GLU A 330 8.83 3.71 6.12
C GLU A 330 9.10 3.23 4.69
N VAL A 331 10.22 2.56 4.52
CA VAL A 331 10.62 1.98 3.24
C VAL A 331 10.89 0.49 3.40
N ASP A 332 10.61 -0.29 2.37
CA ASP A 332 10.90 -1.71 2.35
C ASP A 332 11.54 -2.19 1.06
N ASN A 333 12.26 -3.29 1.17
CA ASN A 333 12.81 -4.04 0.05
C ASN A 333 11.93 -5.27 -0.20
N LEU A 334 10.73 -5.05 -0.69
CA LEU A 334 9.89 -6.14 -1.15
C LEU A 334 10.48 -6.70 -2.45
N LYS A 335 11.11 -7.86 -2.36
CA LYS A 335 11.45 -8.65 -3.55
C LYS A 335 10.18 -9.32 -4.04
N ILE A 336 9.42 -8.61 -4.86
CA ILE A 336 8.34 -9.20 -5.65
C ILE A 336 9.03 -10.01 -6.75
N MET A 337 8.92 -11.34 -6.65
CA MET A 337 9.48 -12.25 -7.66
C MET A 337 8.49 -12.48 -8.79
#